data_7910908ba97c76fe1344e0d1d5ab84bb
#
_entry.id   7910908ba97c76fe1344e0d1d5ab84bb
#
_cell.length_a   1.000
_cell.length_b   1.000
_cell.length_c   1.000
_cell.angle_alpha   90.00
_cell.angle_beta   90.00
_cell.angle_gamma   90.00
#
_symmetry.space_group_name_H-M   'P 1'
#
loop_
_entity.id
_entity.type
_entity.pdbx_description
1 polymer ?
#
loop_
_entity_poly.entity_id
_entity_poly.type
_entity_poly.pdbx_seq_one_letter_code
_entity_poly.pdbx_strand_id
1 'polypeptide(L)'
;MREDSLRKEFDMKYDVIIVGAGPAGIFTAMELVKNNSTKKILMVEKGKSIEDRKCPKSQTRKCVGCKPCNITTGFSGAGAFSDGKLSLSYEVGGDFPQLVGAETAQELIHYTDQIYLEFGADTRIEGV
;
A
#
# COMPACT_ATOMS: atom_id res chain seq x y z
N MET A 1 -3.02 13.43 36.44
CA MET A 1 -2.29 12.28 35.89
C MET A 1 -2.71 11.86 34.47
N ARG A 2 -3.88 12.22 33.95
CA ARG A 2 -4.28 11.92 32.55
C ARG A 2 -3.86 12.97 31.51
N GLU A 3 -3.74 14.23 31.89
CA GLU A 3 -3.35 15.33 30.98
C GLU A 3 -1.87 15.31 30.58
N ASP A 4 -0.97 14.90 31.46
CA ASP A 4 0.47 14.82 31.16
C ASP A 4 0.82 13.66 30.23
N SER A 5 0.07 12.57 30.26
CA SER A 5 0.25 11.47 29.32
C SER A 5 -0.22 11.82 27.92
N LEU A 6 -1.34 12.54 27.80
CA LEU A 6 -1.88 13.05 26.54
C LEU A 6 -0.96 14.11 25.91
N ARG A 7 -0.35 15.00 26.70
CA ARG A 7 0.62 15.98 26.19
C ARG A 7 1.90 15.33 25.66
N LYS A 8 2.39 14.24 26.26
CA LYS A 8 3.54 13.48 25.73
C LYS A 8 3.26 12.80 24.40
N GLU A 9 2.03 12.40 24.14
CA GLU A 9 1.63 11.82 22.84
C GLU A 9 1.56 12.88 21.72
N PHE A 10 1.26 14.15 22.05
CA PHE A 10 1.20 15.25 21.08
C PHE A 10 2.57 15.85 20.71
N ASP A 11 3.64 15.50 21.40
CA ASP A 11 4.99 16.05 21.15
C ASP A 11 5.89 15.09 20.36
N MET A 12 5.30 14.03 19.77
CA MET A 12 6.05 13.14 18.89
C MET A 12 6.27 13.81 17.54
N LYS A 13 7.51 14.18 17.28
CA LYS A 13 7.94 14.69 15.97
C LYS A 13 8.27 13.54 15.05
N TYR A 14 7.74 13.59 13.83
CA TYR A 14 8.04 12.66 12.75
C TYR A 14 8.85 13.38 11.68
N ASP A 15 9.81 12.68 11.09
CA ASP A 15 10.60 13.19 9.97
C ASP A 15 9.84 13.09 8.66
N VAL A 16 8.99 12.07 8.54
CA VAL A 16 8.18 11.79 7.35
C VAL A 16 6.77 11.39 7.75
N ILE A 17 5.78 11.93 7.07
CA ILE A 17 4.38 11.51 7.19
C ILE A 17 3.91 10.99 5.84
N ILE A 18 3.47 9.72 5.80
CA ILE A 18 2.90 9.08 4.62
C ILE A 18 1.39 9.02 4.80
N VAL A 19 0.64 9.61 3.88
CA VAL A 19 -0.82 9.60 3.90
C VAL A 19 -1.34 8.56 2.92
N GLY A 20 -1.93 7.51 3.46
CA GLY A 20 -2.43 6.35 2.73
C GLY A 20 -1.50 5.14 2.84
N ALA A 21 -2.05 4.01 3.28
CA ALA A 21 -1.37 2.73 3.39
C ALA A 21 -1.74 1.76 2.25
N GLY A 22 -1.89 2.29 1.03
CA GLY A 22 -1.93 1.48 -0.19
C GLY A 22 -0.52 1.08 -0.65
N PRO A 23 -0.37 0.36 -1.77
CA PRO A 23 0.94 -0.10 -2.25
C PRO A 23 1.99 1.01 -2.33
N ALA A 24 1.65 2.17 -2.90
CA ALA A 24 2.59 3.29 -3.00
C ALA A 24 3.11 3.77 -1.64
N GLY A 25 2.23 3.92 -0.64
CA GLY A 25 2.63 4.32 0.72
C GLY A 25 3.47 3.26 1.41
N ILE A 26 3.11 1.99 1.25
CA ILE A 26 3.84 0.85 1.83
C ILE A 26 5.26 0.78 1.23
N PHE A 27 5.40 0.79 -0.10
CA PHE A 27 6.71 0.77 -0.75
C PHE A 27 7.55 2.01 -0.39
N THR A 28 6.91 3.19 -0.29
CA THR A 28 7.60 4.41 0.18
C THR A 28 8.17 4.22 1.59
N ALA A 29 7.39 3.68 2.52
CA ALA A 29 7.85 3.41 3.87
C ALA A 29 8.98 2.37 3.89
N MET A 30 8.86 1.29 3.12
CA MET A 30 9.89 0.26 2.99
C MET A 30 11.21 0.84 2.50
N GLU A 31 11.19 1.65 1.44
CA GLU A 31 12.40 2.29 0.89
C GLU A 31 13.02 3.30 1.86
N LEU A 32 12.20 4.08 2.56
CA LEU A 32 12.69 5.01 3.58
C LEU A 32 13.38 4.27 4.73
N VAL A 33 12.80 3.18 5.21
CA VAL A 33 13.40 2.35 6.26
C VAL A 33 14.69 1.71 5.77
N LYS A 34 14.71 1.18 4.55
CA LYS A 34 15.88 0.54 3.95
C LYS A 34 17.05 1.52 3.79
N ASN A 35 16.77 2.75 3.38
CA ASN A 35 17.81 3.74 3.05
C ASN A 35 18.13 4.70 4.21
N ASN A 36 17.25 4.89 5.18
CA ASN A 36 17.41 5.83 6.29
C ASN A 36 16.70 5.34 7.56
N SER A 37 17.21 4.25 8.13
CA SER A 37 16.61 3.58 9.30
C SER A 37 16.43 4.45 10.56
N THR A 38 17.07 5.62 10.63
CA THR A 38 16.98 6.57 11.76
C THR A 38 15.79 7.52 11.67
N LYS A 39 15.11 7.60 10.53
CA LYS A 39 13.96 8.49 10.33
C LYS A 39 12.73 7.95 11.06
N LYS A 40 12.04 8.84 11.78
CA LYS A 40 10.74 8.54 12.37
C LYS A 40 9.66 8.73 11.31
N ILE A 41 9.03 7.64 10.92
CA ILE A 41 8.01 7.63 9.86
C ILE A 41 6.65 7.39 10.50
N LEU A 42 5.68 8.25 10.17
CA LEU A 42 4.28 8.04 10.49
C LEU A 42 3.52 7.71 9.21
N MET A 43 2.82 6.58 9.20
CA MET A 43 1.87 6.26 8.14
C MET A 43 0.44 6.42 8.66
N VAL A 44 -0.38 7.18 7.94
CA VAL A 44 -1.78 7.46 8.30
C VAL A 44 -2.71 6.86 7.25
N GLU A 45 -3.62 5.99 7.68
CA GLU A 45 -4.62 5.35 6.82
C GLU A 45 -6.03 5.63 7.37
N LYS A 46 -6.96 6.06 6.50
CA LYS A 46 -8.34 6.39 6.90
C LYS A 46 -9.24 5.17 7.06
N GLY A 47 -8.87 4.05 6.46
CA GLY A 47 -9.62 2.81 6.51
C GLY A 47 -9.14 1.88 7.61
N LYS A 48 -9.68 0.67 7.64
CA LYS A 48 -9.41 -0.33 8.66
C LYS A 48 -8.13 -1.12 8.38
N SER A 49 -7.63 -1.82 9.41
CA SER A 49 -6.63 -2.88 9.26
C SER A 49 -7.15 -3.98 8.32
N ILE A 50 -6.25 -4.78 7.76
CA ILE A 50 -6.64 -5.80 6.76
C ILE A 50 -7.60 -6.84 7.35
N GLU A 51 -7.41 -7.21 8.61
CA GLU A 51 -8.21 -8.19 9.34
C GLU A 51 -9.65 -7.71 9.58
N ASP A 52 -9.83 -6.40 9.71
CA ASP A 52 -11.10 -5.75 10.00
C ASP A 52 -11.85 -5.30 8.73
N ARG A 53 -11.25 -5.45 7.57
CA ARG A 53 -11.83 -5.09 6.27
C ARG A 53 -12.77 -6.18 5.78
N LYS A 54 -13.98 -6.21 6.32
CA LYS A 54 -15.05 -7.18 5.94
C LYS A 54 -16.13 -6.48 5.15
N CYS A 55 -16.44 -7.00 3.95
CA CYS A 55 -17.53 -6.47 3.13
C CYS A 55 -18.87 -7.12 3.54
N PRO A 56 -19.88 -6.35 3.96
CA PRO A 56 -21.19 -6.89 4.30
C PRO A 56 -21.89 -7.60 3.14
N LYS A 57 -21.49 -7.32 1.88
CA LYS A 57 -22.05 -7.97 0.68
C LYS A 57 -21.92 -9.50 0.73
N SER A 58 -20.91 -10.04 1.42
CA SER A 58 -20.75 -11.49 1.60
C SER A 58 -21.97 -12.12 2.31
N GLN A 59 -22.61 -11.37 3.21
CA GLN A 59 -23.79 -11.80 3.97
C GLN A 59 -25.09 -11.30 3.36
N THR A 60 -25.14 -10.02 2.98
CA THR A 60 -26.35 -9.35 2.49
C THR A 60 -26.63 -9.59 1.01
N ARG A 61 -25.66 -10.14 0.27
CA ARG A 61 -25.66 -10.30 -1.20
C ARG A 61 -25.83 -8.98 -1.99
N LYS A 62 -25.97 -7.85 -1.31
CA LYS A 62 -26.10 -6.52 -1.91
C LYS A 62 -25.09 -5.57 -1.28
N CYS A 63 -24.60 -4.62 -2.10
CA CYS A 63 -23.76 -3.54 -1.59
C CYS A 63 -24.60 -2.60 -0.73
N VAL A 64 -24.13 -2.35 0.51
CA VAL A 64 -24.81 -1.48 1.48
C VAL A 64 -24.23 -0.05 1.51
N GLY A 65 -23.29 0.28 0.60
CA GLY A 65 -22.76 1.64 0.47
C GLY A 65 -21.90 2.11 1.65
N CYS A 66 -21.06 1.23 2.23
CA CYS A 66 -20.15 1.60 3.34
C CYS A 66 -19.30 2.82 3.02
N LYS A 67 -19.11 3.68 4.01
CA LYS A 67 -18.25 4.88 3.92
C LYS A 67 -17.27 4.92 5.10
N PRO A 68 -15.96 4.66 4.86
CA PRO A 68 -15.33 4.23 3.61
C PRO A 68 -15.68 2.79 3.21
N CYS A 69 -15.51 2.48 1.92
CA CYS A 69 -15.73 1.12 1.40
C CYS A 69 -14.60 0.20 1.90
N ASN A 70 -14.94 -0.88 2.59
CA ASN A 70 -13.96 -1.81 3.15
C ASN A 70 -13.15 -2.60 2.07
N ILE A 71 -13.63 -2.66 0.82
CA ILE A 71 -12.90 -3.32 -0.26
C ILE A 71 -11.84 -2.40 -0.86
N THR A 72 -12.18 -1.13 -1.08
CA THR A 72 -11.29 -0.20 -1.79
C THR A 72 -10.45 0.68 -0.86
N THR A 73 -10.79 0.75 0.43
CA THR A 73 -10.17 1.68 1.38
C THR A 73 -9.75 0.94 2.63
N GLY A 74 -8.53 1.17 3.08
CA GLY A 74 -7.92 0.57 4.26
C GLY A 74 -6.49 0.10 3.98
N PHE A 75 -5.85 -0.44 5.00
CA PHE A 75 -4.48 -0.90 4.90
C PHE A 75 -4.31 -1.89 3.75
N SER A 76 -3.24 -1.77 2.98
CA SER A 76 -2.94 -2.47 1.73
C SER A 76 -3.76 -2.03 0.50
N GLY A 77 -4.65 -1.03 0.64
CA GLY A 77 -5.40 -0.44 -0.48
C GLY A 77 -6.42 -1.39 -1.12
N ALA A 78 -6.83 -1.07 -2.35
CA ALA A 78 -7.79 -1.87 -3.11
C ALA A 78 -7.20 -3.22 -3.56
N GLY A 79 -5.89 -3.29 -3.77
CA GLY A 79 -5.17 -4.48 -4.21
C GLY A 79 -5.27 -5.67 -3.26
N ALA A 80 -5.50 -5.42 -1.95
CA ALA A 80 -5.65 -6.48 -0.95
C ALA A 80 -6.80 -7.48 -1.23
N PHE A 81 -7.78 -7.08 -2.04
CA PHE A 81 -8.95 -7.90 -2.39
C PHE A 81 -9.11 -8.04 -3.92
N SER A 82 -8.02 -7.91 -4.66
CA SER A 82 -7.95 -8.16 -6.09
C SER A 82 -7.80 -9.67 -6.39
N ASP A 83 -7.65 -10.01 -7.65
CA ASP A 83 -7.33 -11.37 -8.09
C ASP A 83 -5.83 -11.72 -7.98
N GLY A 84 -5.02 -10.82 -7.41
CA GLY A 84 -3.60 -11.02 -7.15
C GLY A 84 -2.68 -10.91 -8.37
N LYS A 85 -3.19 -10.43 -9.51
CA LYS A 85 -2.39 -10.27 -10.73
C LYS A 85 -1.60 -8.98 -10.71
N LEU A 86 -0.33 -9.07 -11.08
CA LEU A 86 0.57 -7.93 -11.31
C LEU A 86 0.92 -7.85 -12.78
N SER A 87 0.81 -6.67 -13.39
CA SER A 87 1.33 -6.46 -14.75
C SER A 87 2.83 -6.22 -14.70
N LEU A 88 3.59 -6.99 -15.48
CA LEU A 88 5.06 -6.89 -15.57
C LEU A 88 5.51 -6.04 -16.77
N SER A 89 4.59 -5.34 -17.44
CA SER A 89 4.89 -4.45 -18.56
C SER A 89 4.65 -3.00 -18.20
N TYR A 90 5.59 -2.14 -18.55
CA TYR A 90 5.44 -0.69 -18.44
C TYR A 90 4.50 -0.09 -19.49
N GLU A 91 4.07 -0.87 -20.47
CA GLU A 91 3.08 -0.45 -21.49
C GLU A 91 1.65 -0.44 -20.93
N VAL A 92 1.45 -0.98 -19.72
CA VAL A 92 0.15 -1.04 -19.05
C VAL A 92 0.14 -0.07 -17.88
N GLY A 93 -0.83 0.85 -17.84
CA GLY A 93 -1.08 1.66 -16.65
C GLY A 93 -0.60 3.11 -16.71
N GLY A 94 -0.52 3.72 -17.89
CA GLY A 94 -0.31 5.15 -18.07
C GLY A 94 1.09 5.54 -18.56
N ASP A 95 1.48 6.79 -18.32
CA ASP A 95 2.65 7.42 -18.94
C ASP A 95 3.93 7.29 -18.10
N PHE A 96 4.03 6.27 -17.25
CA PHE A 96 5.16 6.10 -16.34
C PHE A 96 6.53 6.10 -17.04
N PRO A 97 6.73 5.41 -18.18
CA PRO A 97 7.98 5.45 -18.92
C PRO A 97 8.37 6.82 -19.46
N GLN A 98 7.39 7.69 -19.70
CA GLN A 98 7.66 9.07 -20.14
C GLN A 98 8.27 9.92 -19.02
N LEU A 99 7.97 9.60 -17.77
CA LEU A 99 8.46 10.32 -16.59
C LEU A 99 9.86 9.87 -16.16
N VAL A 100 10.13 8.56 -16.19
CA VAL A 100 11.36 7.98 -15.62
C VAL A 100 12.25 7.29 -16.66
N GLY A 101 11.81 7.16 -17.90
CA GLY A 101 12.44 6.34 -18.94
C GLY A 101 12.00 4.88 -18.90
N ALA A 102 12.00 4.22 -20.08
CA ALA A 102 11.52 2.85 -20.21
C ALA A 102 12.38 1.84 -19.43
N GLU A 103 13.69 2.02 -19.43
CA GLU A 103 14.63 1.15 -18.69
C GLU A 103 14.38 1.22 -17.19
N THR A 104 14.33 2.42 -16.62
CA THR A 104 14.03 2.62 -15.19
C THR A 104 12.64 2.10 -14.82
N ALA A 105 11.63 2.31 -15.69
CA ALA A 105 10.30 1.78 -15.47
C ALA A 105 10.30 0.25 -15.37
N GLN A 106 11.01 -0.44 -16.27
CA GLN A 106 11.13 -1.90 -16.26
C GLN A 106 11.88 -2.40 -15.03
N GLU A 107 12.96 -1.73 -14.63
CA GLU A 107 13.71 -2.07 -13.41
C GLU A 107 12.84 -1.96 -12.15
N LEU A 108 12.03 -0.89 -12.02
CA LEU A 108 11.14 -0.69 -10.87
C LEU A 108 10.00 -1.70 -10.85
N ILE A 109 9.46 -2.10 -12.00
CA ILE A 109 8.46 -3.17 -12.10
C ILE A 109 9.08 -4.49 -11.64
N HIS A 110 10.27 -4.84 -12.14
CA HIS A 110 10.97 -6.05 -11.73
C HIS A 110 11.29 -6.05 -10.23
N TYR A 111 11.78 -4.93 -9.70
CA TYR A 111 12.03 -4.77 -8.27
C TYR A 111 10.76 -5.00 -7.44
N THR A 112 9.64 -4.43 -7.88
CA THR A 112 8.34 -4.62 -7.21
C THR A 112 7.91 -6.07 -7.23
N ASP A 113 8.04 -6.74 -8.38
CA ASP A 113 7.73 -8.17 -8.53
C ASP A 113 8.57 -9.04 -7.60
N GLN A 114 9.88 -8.78 -7.51
CA GLN A 114 10.77 -9.51 -6.60
C GLN A 114 10.31 -9.41 -5.14
N ILE A 115 9.89 -8.22 -4.70
CA ILE A 115 9.36 -8.05 -3.34
C ILE A 115 8.09 -8.88 -3.14
N TYR A 116 7.16 -8.87 -4.09
CA TYR A 116 5.95 -9.69 -3.99
C TYR A 116 6.29 -11.18 -3.93
N LEU A 117 7.26 -11.66 -4.73
CA LEU A 117 7.73 -13.04 -4.70
C LEU A 117 8.36 -13.42 -3.35
N GLU A 118 9.15 -12.54 -2.74
CA GLU A 118 9.70 -12.72 -1.39
C GLU A 118 8.62 -12.91 -0.33
N PHE A 119 7.47 -12.25 -0.51
CA PHE A 119 6.30 -12.38 0.36
C PHE A 119 5.30 -13.46 -0.06
N GLY A 120 5.66 -14.33 -0.99
CA GLY A 120 4.90 -15.53 -1.33
C GLY A 120 3.91 -15.38 -2.48
N ALA A 121 4.09 -14.39 -3.36
CA ALA A 121 3.34 -14.33 -4.62
C ALA A 121 3.62 -15.54 -5.51
N ASP A 122 2.66 -15.89 -6.37
CA ASP A 122 2.82 -16.98 -7.35
C ASP A 122 3.90 -16.60 -8.37
N THR A 123 4.75 -17.57 -8.71
CA THR A 123 5.82 -17.41 -9.71
C THR A 123 5.33 -17.60 -11.14
N ARG A 124 4.07 -17.98 -11.33
CA ARG A 124 3.50 -18.22 -12.66
C ARG A 124 3.33 -16.92 -13.43
N ILE A 125 3.93 -16.85 -14.62
CA ILE A 125 3.77 -15.74 -15.55
C ILE A 125 2.80 -16.18 -16.66
N GLU A 126 1.79 -15.37 -16.96
CA GLU A 126 0.81 -15.59 -18.01
C GLU A 126 1.04 -14.59 -19.16
N GLY A 127 0.77 -15.00 -20.39
CA GLY A 127 0.82 -14.10 -21.55
C GLY A 127 2.19 -13.95 -22.20
N VAL A 128 3.08 -14.94 -22.02
CA VAL A 128 4.37 -15.06 -22.74
C VAL A 128 4.21 -16.04 -23.89
#